data_f1f98f84327c2acb4caf2a44ac521e28
#
_entry.id   f1f98f84327c2acb4caf2a44ac521e28
#
_cell.length_a   1.000
_cell.length_b   1.000
_cell.length_c   1.000
_cell.angle_alpha   90.00
_cell.angle_beta   90.00
_cell.angle_gamma   90.00
#
_symmetry.space_group_name_H-M   'P 1'
#
loop_
_entity.id
_entity.type
_entity.pdbx_description
1 polymer ?
#
loop_
_entity_poly.entity_id
_entity_poly.type
_entity_poly.pdbx_seq_one_letter_code
_entity_poly.pdbx_strand_id
1 'polypeptide(L)'
;MRFSRRYLREEALPTNPLKGGNAEGMTIDEIKAKWVGYHVDLDRQLNMGVKVEMEHTDYPEVAKRIALDHLVEIPDYYTRLNRMEENAFAEWGLEGDEEAED
;
A
#
# COMPACT_ATOMS: atom_id res chain seq x y z
N MET A 1 6.42 14.73 2.36
CA MET A 1 5.67 14.06 3.33
C MET A 1 4.54 13.27 2.74
N ARG A 2 4.38 12.07 3.22
CA ARG A 2 3.48 11.15 2.60
C ARG A 2 2.31 10.85 3.43
N PHE A 3 1.46 11.77 3.72
CA PHE A 3 0.36 11.42 4.52
C PHE A 3 -0.93 11.40 3.78
N SER A 4 -0.98 11.88 2.73
CA SER A 4 -2.09 11.94 1.86
C SER A 4 -3.34 11.22 2.28
N ARG A 5 -4.16 10.89 1.32
CA ARG A 5 -5.43 10.24 1.56
C ARG A 5 -5.30 8.90 2.19
N ARG A 6 -4.23 8.20 1.91
CA ARG A 6 -4.03 6.90 2.48
C ARG A 6 -3.99 6.99 3.98
N TYR A 7 -3.26 7.99 4.48
CA TYR A 7 -3.16 8.15 5.90
C TYR A 7 -4.52 8.46 6.51
N LEU A 8 -5.25 9.36 5.88
CA LEU A 8 -6.55 9.72 6.41
C LEU A 8 -7.49 8.53 6.41
N ARG A 9 -7.41 7.73 5.39
CA ARG A 9 -8.26 6.57 5.32
C ARG A 9 -7.96 5.60 6.44
N GLU A 10 -6.69 5.45 6.75
CA GLU A 10 -6.33 4.53 7.79
C GLU A 10 -6.81 5.00 9.15
N GLU A 11 -6.87 6.29 9.34
CA GLU A 11 -7.42 6.78 10.58
C GLU A 11 -8.87 6.44 10.73
N ALA A 12 -9.56 6.30 9.64
CA ALA A 12 -10.96 5.97 9.69
C ALA A 12 -11.21 4.48 9.80
N LEU A 13 -10.16 3.67 9.73
CA LEU A 13 -10.35 2.23 9.81
C LEU A 13 -10.51 1.78 11.24
N PRO A 14 -10.99 0.56 11.41
CA PRO A 14 -11.06 0.00 12.76
C PRO A 14 -9.70 0.03 13.41
N THR A 15 -9.71 -0.02 14.71
CA THR A 15 -8.47 0.08 15.43
C THR A 15 -7.55 -1.10 15.22
N ASN A 16 -8.08 -2.21 14.79
CA ASN A 16 -7.27 -3.39 14.59
C ASN A 16 -7.22 -3.75 13.12
N PRO A 17 -6.17 -3.33 12.40
CA PRO A 17 -6.10 -3.63 10.98
C PRO A 17 -5.92 -5.10 10.66
N LEU A 18 -5.64 -5.93 11.65
CA LEU A 18 -5.58 -7.35 11.42
C LEU A 18 -6.94 -7.98 11.39
N LYS A 19 -7.96 -7.23 11.77
CA LYS A 19 -9.33 -7.69 11.70
C LYS A 19 -10.15 -6.66 11.00
N GLY A 20 -11.09 -7.08 10.24
CA GLY A 20 -11.98 -6.14 9.57
C GLY A 20 -11.41 -5.52 8.34
N GLY A 21 -10.22 -5.89 7.92
CA GLY A 21 -9.68 -5.42 6.67
C GLY A 21 -10.22 -6.23 5.52
N ASN A 22 -10.03 -5.71 4.31
CA ASN A 22 -10.52 -6.40 3.13
C ASN A 22 -9.79 -7.70 2.86
N ALA A 23 -8.59 -7.84 3.39
CA ALA A 23 -7.80 -9.03 3.18
C ALA A 23 -7.80 -9.96 4.38
N GLU A 24 -8.74 -9.74 5.30
CA GLU A 24 -8.76 -10.57 6.47
C GLU A 24 -8.89 -12.02 6.04
N GLY A 25 -7.97 -12.85 6.50
CA GLY A 25 -7.98 -14.26 6.14
C GLY A 25 -7.40 -14.59 4.79
N MET A 26 -7.04 -13.60 3.99
CA MET A 26 -6.46 -13.86 2.68
C MET A 26 -4.94 -13.80 2.74
N THR A 27 -4.31 -14.77 2.09
CA THR A 27 -2.87 -14.78 1.97
C THR A 27 -2.48 -14.11 0.66
N ILE A 28 -1.17 -13.84 0.53
CA ILE A 28 -0.70 -13.29 -0.74
C ILE A 28 -0.98 -14.25 -1.89
N ASP A 29 -0.92 -15.55 -1.64
CA ASP A 29 -1.21 -16.51 -2.70
C ASP A 29 -2.66 -16.42 -3.14
N GLU A 30 -3.57 -16.22 -2.22
CA GLU A 30 -4.97 -16.08 -2.58
C GLU A 30 -5.21 -14.79 -3.35
N ILE A 31 -4.50 -13.75 -2.99
CA ILE A 31 -4.62 -12.49 -3.71
C ILE A 31 -4.05 -12.63 -5.11
N LYS A 32 -2.93 -13.35 -5.25
CA LYS A 32 -2.39 -13.61 -6.57
C LYS A 32 -3.39 -14.36 -7.43
N ALA A 33 -4.10 -15.32 -6.85
CA ALA A 33 -5.09 -16.07 -7.60
C ALA A 33 -6.24 -15.16 -8.03
N LYS A 34 -6.62 -14.23 -7.18
CA LYS A 34 -7.69 -13.32 -7.54
C LYS A 34 -7.32 -12.48 -8.76
N TRP A 35 -6.06 -12.08 -8.86
CA TRP A 35 -5.64 -11.17 -9.92
C TRP A 35 -4.89 -11.87 -11.05
N VAL A 36 -5.06 -13.19 -11.17
CA VAL A 36 -4.37 -13.92 -12.23
C VAL A 36 -4.84 -13.33 -13.56
N GLY A 37 -3.88 -13.17 -14.49
CA GLY A 37 -4.22 -12.60 -15.78
C GLY A 37 -4.08 -11.10 -15.87
N TYR A 38 -3.83 -10.44 -14.74
CA TYR A 38 -3.71 -8.98 -14.76
C TYR A 38 -2.27 -8.52 -14.94
N HIS A 39 -1.32 -9.46 -14.95
CA HIS A 39 0.10 -9.14 -15.23
C HIS A 39 0.68 -8.17 -14.23
N VAL A 40 0.38 -8.38 -12.96
CA VAL A 40 0.92 -7.55 -11.89
C VAL A 40 1.80 -8.42 -11.03
N ASP A 41 2.98 -7.90 -10.67
CA ASP A 41 3.89 -8.61 -9.78
C ASP A 41 3.47 -8.30 -8.36
N LEU A 42 2.64 -9.16 -7.79
CA LEU A 42 2.08 -8.90 -6.47
C LEU A 42 3.10 -9.05 -5.36
N ASP A 43 4.12 -9.86 -5.55
CA ASP A 43 5.18 -9.91 -4.55
C ASP A 43 5.92 -8.59 -4.48
N ARG A 44 6.17 -7.99 -5.62
CA ARG A 44 6.81 -6.69 -5.63
C ARG A 44 5.91 -5.63 -5.01
N GLN A 45 4.63 -5.69 -5.35
CA GLN A 45 3.68 -4.74 -4.77
C GLN A 45 3.62 -4.90 -3.25
N LEU A 46 3.66 -6.12 -2.76
CA LEU A 46 3.62 -6.33 -1.34
C LEU A 46 4.88 -5.77 -0.67
N ASN A 47 6.03 -5.99 -1.28
CA ASN A 47 7.26 -5.45 -0.72
C ASN A 47 7.24 -3.94 -0.68
N MET A 48 6.77 -3.31 -1.74
CA MET A 48 6.63 -1.87 -1.77
C MET A 48 5.65 -1.42 -0.69
N GLY A 49 4.56 -2.15 -0.56
CA GLY A 49 3.53 -1.78 0.37
C GLY A 49 3.97 -1.86 1.81
N VAL A 50 4.71 -2.91 2.16
CA VAL A 50 5.18 -3.02 3.53
C VAL A 50 6.07 -1.83 3.87
N LYS A 51 6.96 -1.44 2.96
CA LYS A 51 7.81 -0.28 3.22
C LYS A 51 6.99 0.98 3.45
N VAL A 52 5.99 1.19 2.61
CA VAL A 52 5.16 2.38 2.73
C VAL A 52 4.39 2.36 4.04
N GLU A 53 3.82 1.21 4.38
CA GLU A 53 2.98 1.16 5.57
C GLU A 53 3.79 1.17 6.85
N MET A 54 5.09 0.86 6.78
CA MET A 54 5.93 1.00 7.95
C MET A 54 6.10 2.46 8.36
N GLU A 55 5.66 3.38 7.55
CA GLU A 55 5.60 4.77 7.95
C GLU A 55 4.50 5.02 8.98
N HIS A 56 3.57 4.10 9.09
CA HIS A 56 2.42 4.27 9.96
C HIS A 56 2.39 3.30 11.12
N THR A 57 3.26 2.33 11.16
CA THR A 57 3.31 1.37 12.23
C THR A 57 4.71 0.83 12.37
N ASP A 58 5.06 0.44 13.59
CA ASP A 58 6.36 -0.15 13.84
C ASP A 58 6.33 -1.66 13.72
N TYR A 59 5.18 -2.24 13.42
CA TYR A 59 5.03 -3.68 13.42
C TYR A 59 4.92 -4.20 12.00
N PRO A 60 5.91 -4.97 11.54
CA PRO A 60 5.88 -5.43 10.14
C PRO A 60 4.65 -6.26 9.79
N GLU A 61 4.14 -7.04 10.73
CA GLU A 61 2.97 -7.83 10.38
C GLU A 61 1.74 -6.96 10.23
N VAL A 62 1.67 -5.85 10.93
CA VAL A 62 0.58 -4.91 10.73
C VAL A 62 0.73 -4.24 9.37
N ALA A 63 1.95 -3.81 9.05
CA ALA A 63 2.20 -3.19 7.76
C ALA A 63 1.83 -4.14 6.63
N LYS A 64 2.18 -5.40 6.78
CA LYS A 64 1.88 -6.40 5.76
C LYS A 64 0.37 -6.56 5.59
N ARG A 65 -0.36 -6.59 6.70
CA ARG A 65 -1.80 -6.76 6.62
C ARG A 65 -2.46 -5.56 5.94
N ILE A 66 -1.99 -4.37 6.24
CA ILE A 66 -2.53 -3.20 5.59
C ILE A 66 -2.23 -3.24 4.09
N ALA A 67 -1.00 -3.63 3.74
CA ALA A 67 -0.66 -3.72 2.32
C ALA A 67 -1.53 -4.74 1.61
N LEU A 68 -1.77 -5.88 2.24
CA LEU A 68 -2.62 -6.88 1.62
C LEU A 68 -4.04 -6.36 1.42
N ASP A 69 -4.54 -5.57 2.37
CA ASP A 69 -5.86 -4.98 2.22
C ASP A 69 -5.94 -4.13 0.96
N HIS A 70 -4.92 -3.33 0.73
CA HIS A 70 -4.93 -2.49 -0.46
C HIS A 70 -4.84 -3.33 -1.73
N LEU A 71 -4.05 -4.40 -1.70
CA LEU A 71 -3.85 -5.19 -2.91
C LEU A 71 -5.05 -6.05 -3.25
N VAL A 72 -5.90 -6.34 -2.29
CA VAL A 72 -7.15 -7.02 -2.60
C VAL A 72 -8.02 -6.13 -3.47
N GLU A 73 -7.97 -4.83 -3.24
CA GLU A 73 -8.82 -3.91 -3.96
C GLU A 73 -8.20 -3.46 -5.27
N ILE A 74 -6.90 -3.21 -5.27
CA ILE A 74 -6.22 -2.69 -6.45
C ILE A 74 -4.87 -3.39 -6.54
N PRO A 75 -4.66 -4.24 -7.52
CA PRO A 75 -3.47 -5.10 -7.52
C PRO A 75 -2.16 -4.34 -7.70
N ASP A 76 -2.17 -3.19 -8.33
CA ASP A 76 -0.95 -2.40 -8.50
C ASP A 76 -1.02 -1.10 -7.71
N TYR A 77 -1.63 -1.18 -6.54
CA TYR A 77 -1.90 -0.01 -5.72
C TYR A 77 -0.65 0.83 -5.45
N TYR A 78 0.46 0.18 -5.12
CA TYR A 78 1.62 0.95 -4.70
C TYR A 78 2.37 1.57 -5.88
N THR A 79 2.28 0.97 -7.04
CA THR A 79 2.80 1.62 -8.24
C THR A 79 2.00 2.88 -8.55
N ARG A 80 0.68 2.79 -8.43
CA ARG A 80 -0.16 3.95 -8.69
C ARG A 80 0.04 5.04 -7.65
N LEU A 81 0.22 4.64 -6.40
CA LEU A 81 0.46 5.60 -5.34
C LEU A 81 1.75 6.38 -5.60
N ASN A 82 2.83 5.66 -5.93
CA ASN A 82 4.09 6.32 -6.23
C ASN A 82 3.95 7.27 -7.40
N ARG A 83 3.26 6.84 -8.44
CA ARG A 83 3.11 7.67 -9.61
C ARG A 83 2.31 8.92 -9.30
N MET A 84 1.27 8.76 -8.51
CA MET A 84 0.45 9.90 -8.14
C MET A 84 1.25 10.90 -7.32
N GLU A 85 2.06 10.41 -6.40
CA GLU A 85 2.87 11.29 -5.57
C GLU A 85 3.94 11.98 -6.39
N GLU A 86 4.56 11.26 -7.30
CA GLU A 86 5.58 11.87 -8.15
C GLU A 86 4.97 12.96 -9.01
N ASN A 87 3.81 12.71 -9.55
CA ASN A 87 3.15 13.71 -10.38
C ASN A 87 2.77 14.94 -9.56
N ALA A 88 2.29 14.71 -8.36
CA ALA A 88 1.91 15.84 -7.52
C ALA A 88 3.13 16.66 -7.10
N PHE A 89 4.21 15.97 -6.77
CA PHE A 89 5.43 16.69 -6.39
C PHE A 89 5.95 17.53 -7.53
N ALA A 90 5.95 16.95 -8.74
CA ALA A 90 6.43 17.71 -9.90
C ALA A 90 5.52 18.88 -10.21
N GLU A 91 4.23 18.65 -10.15
CA GLU A 91 3.27 19.67 -10.52
C GLU A 91 3.30 20.84 -9.55
N TRP A 92 3.49 20.57 -8.28
CA TRP A 92 3.44 21.61 -7.28
C TRP A 92 4.82 22.12 -6.86
N GLY A 93 5.87 21.58 -7.47
CA GLY A 93 7.21 22.01 -7.12
C GLY A 93 7.64 21.56 -5.75
N LEU A 94 7.08 20.47 -5.26
CA LEU A 94 7.44 19.97 -3.96
C LEU A 94 8.66 19.07 -4.05
N GLU A 95 9.38 18.96 -2.93
CA GLU A 95 10.49 18.06 -2.90
C GLU A 95 10.01 16.69 -2.66
N GLY A 96 10.39 15.76 -3.52
CA GLY A 96 10.03 14.41 -3.34
C GLY A 96 10.79 13.81 -2.19
N ASP A 97 10.25 12.77 -1.63
CA ASP A 97 10.94 12.04 -0.61
C ASP A 97 12.07 11.31 -1.21
N GLU A 98 13.16 11.31 -0.51
CA GLU A 98 14.28 10.66 -1.02
C GLU A 98 14.09 9.22 -1.10
N GLU A 99 13.23 8.70 -0.33
CA GLU A 99 13.05 7.30 -0.44
C GLU A 99 12.31 6.96 -1.63
N ALA A 100 11.79 7.91 -2.30
CA ALA A 100 11.12 7.60 -3.53
C ALA A 100 12.06 6.88 -4.45
N GLU A 101 13.33 7.07 -4.23
CA GLU A 101 14.19 6.42 -5.10
C GLU A 101 14.41 5.01 -4.75
N ASP A 102 13.91 4.58 -3.72
CA ASP A 102 14.14 3.20 -3.39
C ASP A 102 13.57 2.23 -4.31
#